data_fa7e31b3c8e8c1243502e4f663dfd67e
#
_entry.id   fa7e31b3c8e8c1243502e4f663dfd67e
#
_cell.length_a   1.000
_cell.length_b   1.000
_cell.length_c   1.000
_cell.angle_alpha   90.00
_cell.angle_beta   90.00
_cell.angle_gamma   90.00
#
_symmetry.space_group_name_H-M   'P 1'
#
loop_
_entity.id
_entity.type
_entity.pdbx_description
1 polymer ?
#
loop_
_entity_poly.entity_id
_entity_poly.type
_entity_poly.pdbx_seq_one_letter_code
_entity_poly.pdbx_strand_id
1 'polypeptide(L)'
;SKYPIILTETSQAKNLKSIERKALAIGNVEVPIDVDGTIRKLPLDKSVPSVIMKVIKFPVPDQDDIWIDFRHQVPRIDYADKDWSSMKGKIVFIGTTFKGSTFVLTPNGLKNTHEIMALSTETLLSGKFITRPDWVLYIEFAVIIIGMALFILLIPRLGILMSLVPFILYNTFIILSSFYLFSKYLCLTNWSYPVIMGFIVFSHLIYNNFIRENRLKLQIKKQFEHYLSPDMVK
;
A
#
# COMPACT_ATOMS: atom_id res chain seq x y z
N SER A 1 -1.74 -5.55 41.48
CA SER A 1 -0.82 -6.47 40.79
C SER A 1 0.57 -5.87 40.75
N LYS A 2 1.59 -6.69 40.84
CA LYS A 2 3.00 -6.27 40.81
C LYS A 2 3.41 -5.76 39.42
N TYR A 3 2.62 -6.13 38.40
CA TYR A 3 2.84 -5.78 36.98
C TYR A 3 1.60 -5.14 36.42
N PRO A 4 1.72 -4.16 35.50
CA PRO A 4 0.59 -3.59 34.79
C PRO A 4 -0.02 -4.63 33.83
N ILE A 5 -1.32 -4.86 33.93
CA ILE A 5 -2.07 -5.79 33.07
C ILE A 5 -3.04 -4.98 32.22
N ILE A 6 -2.99 -5.18 30.91
CA ILE A 6 -3.95 -4.63 29.96
C ILE A 6 -4.80 -5.79 29.46
N LEU A 7 -6.10 -5.66 29.57
CA LEU A 7 -7.05 -6.65 29.07
C LEU A 7 -7.45 -6.32 27.64
N THR A 8 -7.77 -7.37 26.91
CA THR A 8 -8.28 -7.27 25.55
C THR A 8 -9.78 -7.51 25.53
N GLU A 9 -10.51 -6.78 24.69
CA GLU A 9 -11.94 -7.01 24.45
C GLU A 9 -12.26 -6.91 22.96
N THR A 10 -13.45 -7.44 22.60
CA THR A 10 -14.03 -7.28 21.26
C THR A 10 -15.43 -6.71 21.40
N SER A 11 -16.03 -6.24 20.31
CA SER A 11 -17.43 -5.78 20.30
C SER A 11 -18.41 -6.87 20.75
N GLN A 12 -18.05 -8.15 20.52
CA GLN A 12 -18.90 -9.31 20.82
C GLN A 12 -18.61 -9.95 22.18
N ALA A 13 -17.42 -9.78 22.75
CA ALA A 13 -17.00 -10.42 24.00
C ALA A 13 -16.36 -9.40 24.95
N LYS A 14 -17.08 -9.12 26.02
CA LYS A 14 -16.61 -8.24 27.11
C LYS A 14 -16.04 -9.03 28.26
N ASN A 15 -15.09 -8.42 28.95
CA ASN A 15 -14.45 -9.01 30.12
C ASN A 15 -15.43 -9.10 31.33
N LEU A 16 -15.16 -10.05 32.23
CA LEU A 16 -15.87 -10.12 33.49
C LEU A 16 -15.50 -8.90 34.38
N LYS A 17 -16.48 -8.23 34.95
CA LYS A 17 -16.28 -7.04 35.80
C LYS A 17 -15.28 -7.25 36.96
N SER A 18 -15.17 -8.49 37.48
CA SER A 18 -14.22 -8.84 38.53
C SER A 18 -12.75 -8.77 38.08
N ILE A 19 -12.50 -9.07 36.80
CA ILE A 19 -11.16 -9.04 36.19
C ILE A 19 -10.81 -7.62 35.75
N GLU A 20 -11.78 -6.90 35.18
CA GLU A 20 -11.62 -5.51 34.74
C GLU A 20 -11.13 -4.59 35.86
N ARG A 21 -11.64 -4.79 37.08
CA ARG A 21 -11.20 -3.99 38.28
C ARG A 21 -9.72 -4.14 38.61
N LYS A 22 -9.05 -5.17 38.14
CA LYS A 22 -7.64 -5.45 38.36
C LYS A 22 -6.74 -5.02 37.20
N ALA A 23 -7.34 -4.69 36.06
CA ALA A 23 -6.64 -4.23 34.88
C ALA A 23 -6.28 -2.76 34.98
N LEU A 24 -5.14 -2.38 34.42
CA LEU A 24 -4.72 -1.00 34.29
C LEU A 24 -5.50 -0.29 33.18
N ALA A 25 -5.78 -0.98 32.11
CA ALA A 25 -6.53 -0.49 30.97
C ALA A 25 -7.14 -1.65 30.16
N ILE A 26 -8.08 -1.32 29.27
CA ILE A 26 -8.72 -2.26 28.37
C ILE A 26 -8.55 -1.74 26.95
N GLY A 27 -8.20 -2.61 26.01
CA GLY A 27 -8.03 -2.28 24.60
C GLY A 27 -8.78 -3.22 23.67
N ASN A 28 -9.22 -2.69 22.52
CA ASN A 28 -9.89 -3.46 21.49
C ASN A 28 -8.86 -4.21 20.63
N VAL A 29 -9.14 -5.47 20.30
CA VAL A 29 -8.31 -6.32 19.40
C VAL A 29 -8.90 -6.47 18.01
N GLU A 30 -10.01 -5.81 17.71
CA GLU A 30 -10.60 -5.85 16.39
C GLU A 30 -9.75 -5.10 15.39
N VAL A 31 -9.51 -5.74 14.25
CA VAL A 31 -8.72 -5.19 13.15
C VAL A 31 -9.56 -5.26 11.89
N PRO A 32 -9.62 -4.18 11.10
CA PRO A 32 -10.35 -4.19 9.84
C PRO A 32 -9.71 -5.17 8.87
N ILE A 33 -10.56 -5.93 8.18
CA ILE A 33 -10.17 -6.86 7.14
C ILE A 33 -10.41 -6.18 5.80
N ASP A 34 -9.40 -6.12 4.95
CA ASP A 34 -9.52 -5.59 3.59
C ASP A 34 -10.44 -6.47 2.72
N VAL A 35 -10.83 -5.96 1.55
CA VAL A 35 -11.74 -6.66 0.61
C VAL A 35 -11.22 -8.03 0.18
N ASP A 36 -9.90 -8.23 0.20
CA ASP A 36 -9.23 -9.50 -0.14
C ASP A 36 -9.06 -10.45 1.07
N GLY A 37 -9.68 -10.13 2.20
CA GLY A 37 -9.60 -10.92 3.43
C GLY A 37 -8.31 -10.73 4.24
N THR A 38 -7.42 -9.83 3.82
CA THR A 38 -6.10 -9.62 4.46
C THR A 38 -6.13 -8.45 5.43
N ILE A 39 -5.51 -8.60 6.59
CA ILE A 39 -5.30 -7.49 7.54
C ILE A 39 -4.01 -6.76 7.18
N ARG A 40 -4.08 -5.43 7.00
CA ARG A 40 -2.93 -4.56 6.72
C ARG A 40 -2.84 -3.36 7.64
N LYS A 41 -3.96 -2.94 8.21
CA LYS A 41 -4.08 -1.72 8.98
C LYS A 41 -4.50 -2.00 10.41
N LEU A 42 -4.09 -1.11 11.32
CA LEU A 42 -4.50 -1.08 12.70
C LEU A 42 -5.25 0.22 12.96
N PRO A 43 -6.52 0.19 13.41
CA PRO A 43 -7.18 1.38 13.93
C PRO A 43 -6.52 1.82 15.23
N LEU A 44 -6.30 3.13 15.41
CA LEU A 44 -5.65 3.65 16.60
C LEU A 44 -6.65 3.98 17.71
N ASP A 45 -7.95 4.11 17.41
CA ASP A 45 -8.96 4.35 18.43
C ASP A 45 -9.12 3.11 19.33
N LYS A 46 -8.78 3.30 20.62
CA LYS A 46 -8.91 2.27 21.68
C LYS A 46 -8.30 0.90 21.37
N SER A 47 -7.48 0.77 20.34
CA SER A 47 -6.79 -0.50 20.08
C SER A 47 -5.80 -0.84 21.18
N VAL A 48 -5.54 -2.15 21.39
CA VAL A 48 -4.58 -2.60 22.42
C VAL A 48 -3.22 -1.94 22.24
N PRO A 49 -2.61 -1.87 21.02
CA PRO A 49 -1.34 -1.18 20.84
C PRO A 49 -1.37 0.30 21.23
N SER A 50 -2.43 1.05 20.86
CA SER A 50 -2.53 2.48 21.24
C SER A 50 -2.72 2.68 22.74
N VAL A 51 -3.46 1.79 23.39
CA VAL A 51 -3.62 1.80 24.86
C VAL A 51 -2.28 1.53 25.54
N ILE A 52 -1.49 0.57 25.04
CA ILE A 52 -0.14 0.30 25.54
C ILE A 52 0.73 1.56 25.43
N MET A 53 0.73 2.22 24.26
CA MET A 53 1.50 3.46 24.05
C MET A 53 1.12 4.55 25.06
N LYS A 54 -0.17 4.74 25.32
CA LYS A 54 -0.65 5.70 26.34
C LYS A 54 -0.17 5.35 27.74
N VAL A 55 -0.19 4.07 28.10
CA VAL A 55 0.26 3.58 29.42
C VAL A 55 1.76 3.82 29.62
N ILE A 56 2.58 3.56 28.61
CA ILE A 56 4.04 3.80 28.68
C ILE A 56 4.43 5.25 28.37
N LYS A 57 3.44 6.13 28.13
CA LYS A 57 3.61 7.55 27.75
C LYS A 57 4.43 7.74 26.47
N PHE A 58 4.28 6.85 25.52
CA PHE A 58 4.89 6.95 24.19
C PHE A 58 3.92 7.70 23.25
N PRO A 59 4.43 8.58 22.35
CA PRO A 59 3.57 9.34 21.45
C PRO A 59 2.82 8.40 20.50
N VAL A 60 1.51 8.62 20.37
CA VAL A 60 0.64 7.96 19.41
C VAL A 60 0.44 8.92 18.23
N PRO A 61 0.56 8.47 16.98
CA PRO A 61 0.28 9.31 15.80
C PRO A 61 -1.16 9.85 15.84
N ASP A 62 -1.34 11.08 15.39
CA ASP A 62 -2.66 11.70 15.22
C ASP A 62 -3.25 11.28 13.85
N GLN A 63 -3.64 10.03 13.75
CA GLN A 63 -4.23 9.39 12.56
C GLN A 63 -5.28 8.39 13.01
N ASP A 64 -6.25 8.10 12.16
CA ASP A 64 -7.31 7.12 12.45
C ASP A 64 -6.78 5.69 12.42
N ASP A 65 -5.90 5.39 11.43
CA ASP A 65 -5.29 4.08 11.27
C ASP A 65 -3.81 4.19 10.87
N ILE A 66 -3.06 3.12 11.08
CA ILE A 66 -1.69 2.95 10.59
C ILE A 66 -1.55 1.63 9.83
N TRP A 67 -0.63 1.62 8.87
CA TRP A 67 -0.22 0.37 8.23
C TRP A 67 0.73 -0.41 9.12
N ILE A 68 0.45 -1.70 9.33
CA ILE A 68 1.28 -2.58 10.14
C ILE A 68 2.52 -2.96 9.34
N ASP A 69 3.70 -2.85 9.96
CA ASP A 69 4.95 -3.29 9.34
C ASP A 69 5.17 -4.79 9.59
N PHE A 70 4.78 -5.61 8.63
CA PHE A 70 4.96 -7.07 8.69
C PHE A 70 6.39 -7.55 8.44
N ARG A 71 7.36 -6.66 8.19
CA ARG A 71 8.78 -7.03 8.06
C ARG A 71 9.41 -7.38 9.41
N HIS A 72 8.87 -6.85 10.50
CA HIS A 72 9.30 -7.20 11.83
C HIS A 72 8.91 -8.63 12.21
N GLN A 73 9.75 -9.26 12.99
CA GLN A 73 9.47 -10.57 13.59
C GLN A 73 9.45 -10.41 15.11
N VAL A 74 8.32 -10.77 15.72
CA VAL A 74 8.19 -10.76 17.17
C VAL A 74 8.60 -12.14 17.69
N PRO A 75 9.56 -12.22 18.64
CA PRO A 75 9.97 -13.48 19.23
C PRO A 75 8.79 -14.19 19.90
N ARG A 76 8.66 -15.47 19.66
CA ARG A 76 7.63 -16.32 20.24
C ARG A 76 8.26 -17.27 21.24
N ILE A 77 7.67 -17.38 22.42
CA ILE A 77 8.09 -18.30 23.47
C ILE A 77 6.89 -19.17 23.83
N ASP A 78 7.09 -20.48 23.89
CA ASP A 78 6.03 -21.38 24.31
C ASP A 78 5.88 -21.34 25.84
N TYR A 79 4.65 -21.44 26.34
CA TYR A 79 4.39 -21.44 27.78
C TYR A 79 5.10 -22.61 28.50
N ALA A 80 5.33 -23.71 27.79
CA ALA A 80 6.10 -24.85 28.27
C ALA A 80 7.58 -24.54 28.53
N ASP A 81 8.15 -23.55 27.82
CA ASP A 81 9.53 -23.12 28.02
C ASP A 81 9.60 -22.24 29.25
N LYS A 82 10.12 -22.80 30.35
CA LYS A 82 10.13 -22.14 31.68
C LYS A 82 11.13 -20.98 31.82
N ASP A 83 11.86 -20.60 30.77
CA ASP A 83 12.81 -19.49 30.81
C ASP A 83 12.12 -18.12 30.57
N TRP A 84 11.62 -17.55 31.65
CA TRP A 84 10.98 -16.25 31.67
C TRP A 84 11.95 -15.08 31.86
N SER A 85 13.24 -15.36 32.01
CA SER A 85 14.27 -14.34 32.26
C SER A 85 14.40 -13.38 31.07
N SER A 86 14.19 -13.86 29.87
CA SER A 86 14.25 -13.08 28.62
C SER A 86 13.12 -12.06 28.46
N MET A 87 12.06 -12.13 29.29
CA MET A 87 10.88 -11.25 29.21
C MET A 87 11.00 -10.00 30.09
N LYS A 88 12.02 -9.94 30.94
CA LYS A 88 12.18 -8.79 31.85
C LYS A 88 12.33 -7.48 31.08
N GLY A 89 11.48 -6.49 31.40
CA GLY A 89 11.50 -5.18 30.77
C GLY A 89 10.85 -5.14 29.37
N LYS A 90 10.18 -6.21 28.94
CA LYS A 90 9.51 -6.28 27.64
C LYS A 90 7.98 -6.24 27.80
N ILE A 91 7.30 -5.81 26.74
CA ILE A 91 5.86 -5.95 26.61
C ILE A 91 5.57 -7.38 26.13
N VAL A 92 4.76 -8.11 26.89
CA VAL A 92 4.44 -9.51 26.61
C VAL A 92 2.98 -9.66 26.23
N PHE A 93 2.73 -10.22 25.07
CA PHE A 93 1.40 -10.58 24.62
C PHE A 93 1.15 -12.07 24.90
N ILE A 94 0.08 -12.35 25.63
CA ILE A 94 -0.32 -13.71 25.97
C ILE A 94 -1.55 -14.06 25.14
N GLY A 95 -1.46 -15.13 24.38
CA GLY A 95 -2.57 -15.59 23.54
C GLY A 95 -2.57 -17.12 23.40
N THR A 96 -3.65 -17.65 22.93
CA THR A 96 -3.83 -19.10 22.71
C THR A 96 -3.62 -19.45 21.24
N THR A 97 -3.00 -20.62 20.98
CA THR A 97 -2.67 -21.11 19.63
C THR A 97 -3.24 -22.52 19.39
N PHE A 98 -4.37 -22.88 20.03
CA PHE A 98 -4.99 -24.20 19.85
C PHE A 98 -5.75 -24.27 18.49
N LYS A 99 -6.07 -25.50 18.07
CA LYS A 99 -6.94 -25.75 16.91
C LYS A 99 -8.32 -25.12 17.17
N GLY A 100 -8.68 -24.08 16.42
CA GLY A 100 -9.89 -23.27 16.62
C GLY A 100 -9.61 -21.83 17.07
N SER A 101 -8.36 -21.46 17.35
CA SER A 101 -7.99 -20.04 17.50
C SER A 101 -8.16 -19.30 16.18
N THR A 102 -8.54 -18.03 16.26
CA THR A 102 -8.80 -17.20 15.08
C THR A 102 -7.49 -16.87 14.38
N PHE A 103 -7.23 -17.55 13.27
CA PHE A 103 -6.17 -17.18 12.36
C PHE A 103 -6.69 -16.14 11.38
N VAL A 104 -5.90 -15.14 11.12
CA VAL A 104 -6.21 -14.07 10.18
C VAL A 104 -5.14 -14.00 9.11
N LEU A 105 -5.56 -13.78 7.87
CA LEU A 105 -4.65 -13.64 6.75
C LEU A 105 -3.93 -12.30 6.84
N THR A 106 -2.61 -12.34 6.71
CA THR A 106 -1.74 -11.15 6.64
C THR A 106 -0.84 -11.26 5.40
N PRO A 107 -0.18 -10.17 4.96
CA PRO A 107 0.77 -10.24 3.85
C PRO A 107 1.88 -11.29 4.01
N ASN A 108 2.22 -11.66 5.24
CA ASN A 108 3.24 -12.67 5.56
C ASN A 108 2.62 -14.03 5.99
N GLY A 109 1.40 -14.32 5.55
CA GLY A 109 0.71 -15.57 5.85
C GLY A 109 -0.25 -15.48 7.04
N LEU A 110 -0.73 -16.63 7.50
CA LEU A 110 -1.69 -16.71 8.61
C LEU A 110 -1.01 -16.41 9.95
N LYS A 111 -1.61 -15.51 10.73
CA LYS A 111 -1.16 -15.13 12.07
C LYS A 111 -2.31 -15.13 13.06
N ASN A 112 -2.00 -15.34 14.33
CA ASN A 112 -2.97 -15.17 15.40
C ASN A 112 -3.18 -13.68 15.74
N THR A 113 -4.35 -13.34 16.27
CA THR A 113 -4.68 -11.95 16.65
C THR A 113 -3.65 -11.34 17.61
N HIS A 114 -3.17 -12.10 18.61
CA HIS A 114 -2.17 -11.60 19.54
C HIS A 114 -0.80 -11.32 18.89
N GLU A 115 -0.43 -12.09 17.86
CA GLU A 115 0.79 -11.82 17.06
C GLU A 115 0.63 -10.53 16.25
N ILE A 116 -0.56 -10.26 15.70
CA ILE A 116 -0.86 -9.01 15.00
C ILE A 116 -0.79 -7.82 15.95
N MET A 117 -1.34 -7.96 17.17
CA MET A 117 -1.25 -6.91 18.19
C MET A 117 0.19 -6.63 18.60
N ALA A 118 1.02 -7.67 18.72
CA ALA A 118 2.43 -7.53 19.04
C ALA A 118 3.20 -6.82 17.90
N LEU A 119 2.98 -7.21 16.63
CA LEU A 119 3.57 -6.56 15.46
C LEU A 119 3.13 -5.10 15.33
N SER A 120 1.86 -4.83 15.59
CA SER A 120 1.33 -3.46 15.57
C SER A 120 1.95 -2.59 16.66
N THR A 121 2.17 -3.17 17.84
CA THR A 121 2.85 -2.48 18.94
C THR A 121 4.31 -2.19 18.59
N GLU A 122 5.01 -3.14 17.99
CA GLU A 122 6.38 -2.95 17.52
C GLU A 122 6.44 -1.89 16.42
N THR A 123 5.47 -1.88 15.49
CA THR A 123 5.34 -0.83 14.48
C THR A 123 5.21 0.55 15.11
N LEU A 124 4.37 0.71 16.13
CA LEU A 124 4.22 1.98 16.85
C LEU A 124 5.50 2.38 17.61
N LEU A 125 6.14 1.42 18.29
CA LEU A 125 7.39 1.66 19.03
C LEU A 125 8.55 2.06 18.13
N SER A 126 8.61 1.50 16.91
CA SER A 126 9.65 1.85 15.94
C SER A 126 9.55 3.30 15.46
N GLY A 127 8.38 3.92 15.60
CA GLY A 127 8.08 5.26 15.07
C GLY A 127 8.14 5.35 13.53
N LYS A 128 8.33 4.20 12.85
CA LYS A 128 8.42 4.09 11.39
C LYS A 128 7.23 3.32 10.87
N PHE A 129 6.20 4.01 10.48
CA PHE A 129 5.01 3.40 9.91
C PHE A 129 4.77 3.91 8.49
N ILE A 130 4.21 3.04 7.68
CA ILE A 130 3.82 3.37 6.32
C ILE A 130 2.63 4.33 6.42
N THR A 131 2.74 5.48 5.76
CA THR A 131 1.70 6.50 5.72
C THR A 131 1.24 6.75 4.29
N ARG A 132 0.00 7.15 4.13
CA ARG A 132 -0.53 7.69 2.89
C ARG A 132 -1.26 9.00 3.18
N PRO A 133 -0.53 10.12 3.28
CA PRO A 133 -1.12 11.43 3.50
C PRO A 133 -2.07 11.82 2.36
N ASP A 134 -3.11 12.60 2.64
CA ASP A 134 -4.13 12.98 1.66
C ASP A 134 -3.57 13.78 0.48
N TRP A 135 -2.49 14.56 0.70
CA TRP A 135 -1.84 15.32 -0.38
C TRP A 135 -1.24 14.42 -1.47
N VAL A 136 -0.94 13.14 -1.18
CA VAL A 136 -0.43 12.18 -2.17
C VAL A 136 -1.44 11.99 -3.30
N LEU A 137 -2.73 11.96 -2.98
CA LEU A 137 -3.79 11.84 -3.97
C LEU A 137 -3.75 12.99 -5.00
N TYR A 138 -3.55 14.21 -4.53
CA TYR A 138 -3.46 15.40 -5.43
C TYR A 138 -2.22 15.32 -6.33
N ILE A 139 -1.09 14.83 -5.82
CA ILE A 139 0.12 14.63 -6.64
C ILE A 139 -0.11 13.53 -7.67
N GLU A 140 -0.73 12.42 -7.31
CA GLU A 140 -1.08 11.34 -8.25
C GLU A 140 -1.94 11.87 -9.40
N PHE A 141 -2.97 12.66 -9.12
CA PHE A 141 -3.79 13.32 -10.16
C PHE A 141 -2.98 14.31 -11.00
N ALA A 142 -2.12 15.11 -10.39
CA ALA A 142 -1.29 16.06 -11.12
C ALA A 142 -0.34 15.33 -12.09
N VAL A 143 0.27 14.24 -11.67
CA VAL A 143 1.14 13.41 -12.51
C VAL A 143 0.38 12.82 -13.70
N ILE A 144 -0.86 12.36 -13.49
CA ILE A 144 -1.72 11.88 -14.57
C ILE A 144 -1.99 13.00 -15.58
N ILE A 145 -2.45 14.15 -15.12
CA ILE A 145 -2.82 15.30 -16.00
C ILE A 145 -1.61 15.80 -16.79
N ILE A 146 -0.47 15.99 -16.13
CA ILE A 146 0.78 16.43 -16.77
C ILE A 146 1.26 15.38 -17.78
N GLY A 147 1.25 14.10 -17.43
CA GLY A 147 1.64 13.02 -18.32
C GLY A 147 0.76 12.95 -19.57
N MET A 148 -0.57 13.05 -19.40
CA MET A 148 -1.51 13.09 -20.53
C MET A 148 -1.27 14.31 -21.43
N ALA A 149 -1.07 15.50 -20.85
CA ALA A 149 -0.76 16.71 -21.61
C ALA A 149 0.54 16.54 -22.43
N LEU A 150 1.58 16.00 -21.82
CA LEU A 150 2.86 15.69 -22.51
C LEU A 150 2.64 14.70 -23.67
N PHE A 151 1.85 13.64 -23.48
CA PHE A 151 1.57 12.69 -24.56
C PHE A 151 0.80 13.34 -25.71
N ILE A 152 -0.23 14.13 -25.43
CA ILE A 152 -1.02 14.85 -26.44
C ILE A 152 -0.12 15.81 -27.24
N LEU A 153 0.84 16.46 -26.61
CA LEU A 153 1.75 17.41 -27.26
C LEU A 153 2.87 16.73 -28.06
N LEU A 154 3.44 15.66 -27.54
CA LEU A 154 4.64 15.03 -28.10
C LEU A 154 4.32 13.94 -29.14
N ILE A 155 3.40 13.03 -28.84
CA ILE A 155 3.16 11.84 -29.67
C ILE A 155 2.72 12.21 -31.10
N PRO A 156 1.83 13.20 -31.35
CA PRO A 156 1.46 13.55 -32.73
C PRO A 156 2.59 14.16 -33.58
N ARG A 157 3.68 14.62 -32.94
CA ARG A 157 4.84 15.21 -33.61
C ARG A 157 5.96 14.19 -33.86
N LEU A 158 5.89 13.05 -33.17
CA LEU A 158 6.87 11.98 -33.26
C LEU A 158 6.37 10.87 -34.20
N GLY A 159 7.27 10.23 -34.91
CA GLY A 159 6.94 8.98 -35.63
C GLY A 159 6.58 7.87 -34.63
N ILE A 160 5.92 6.83 -35.11
CA ILE A 160 5.38 5.74 -34.27
C ILE A 160 6.45 5.15 -33.35
N LEU A 161 7.64 4.84 -33.86
CA LEU A 161 8.72 4.26 -33.06
C LEU A 161 9.27 5.25 -32.01
N MET A 162 9.43 6.51 -32.39
CA MET A 162 9.94 7.55 -31.46
C MET A 162 8.94 7.90 -30.36
N SER A 163 7.65 7.63 -30.55
CA SER A 163 6.63 7.82 -29.54
C SER A 163 6.76 6.87 -28.34
N LEU A 164 7.47 5.75 -28.50
CA LEU A 164 7.75 4.83 -27.39
C LEU A 164 8.69 5.46 -26.33
N VAL A 165 9.57 6.37 -26.73
CA VAL A 165 10.55 6.99 -25.82
C VAL A 165 9.87 7.76 -24.68
N PRO A 166 8.98 8.76 -24.94
CA PRO A 166 8.30 9.48 -23.87
C PRO A 166 7.40 8.56 -23.03
N PHE A 167 6.82 7.51 -23.60
CA PHE A 167 6.01 6.54 -22.88
C PHE A 167 6.86 5.73 -21.88
N ILE A 168 8.00 5.20 -22.31
CA ILE A 168 8.92 4.45 -21.45
C ILE A 168 9.47 5.35 -20.34
N LEU A 169 9.91 6.57 -20.68
CA LEU A 169 10.44 7.52 -19.70
C LEU A 169 9.40 7.89 -18.63
N TYR A 170 8.15 8.14 -19.03
CA TYR A 170 7.07 8.45 -18.11
C TYR A 170 6.80 7.30 -17.12
N ASN A 171 6.68 6.07 -17.63
CA ASN A 171 6.43 4.92 -16.76
C ASN A 171 7.62 4.63 -15.84
N THR A 172 8.85 4.71 -16.36
CA THR A 172 10.07 4.54 -15.56
C THR A 172 10.15 5.59 -14.45
N PHE A 173 9.84 6.85 -14.75
CA PHE A 173 9.83 7.92 -13.76
C PHE A 173 8.81 7.65 -12.65
N ILE A 174 7.59 7.21 -12.97
CA ILE A 174 6.54 6.89 -11.98
C ILE A 174 7.00 5.75 -11.07
N ILE A 175 7.51 4.67 -11.63
CA ILE A 175 7.94 3.50 -10.85
C ILE A 175 9.12 3.86 -9.94
N LEU A 176 10.13 4.54 -10.47
CA LEU A 176 11.31 4.92 -9.68
C LEU A 176 10.96 5.95 -8.58
N SER A 177 10.11 6.93 -8.88
CA SER A 177 9.67 7.91 -7.87
C SER A 177 8.85 7.26 -6.76
N SER A 178 7.95 6.35 -7.09
CA SER A 178 7.18 5.58 -6.12
C SER A 178 8.09 4.73 -5.21
N PHE A 179 9.04 4.03 -5.81
CA PHE A 179 10.03 3.23 -5.06
C PHE A 179 10.89 4.10 -4.13
N TYR A 180 11.34 5.26 -4.61
CA TYR A 180 12.11 6.22 -3.82
C TYR A 180 11.32 6.76 -2.62
N LEU A 181 10.06 7.19 -2.84
CA LEU A 181 9.19 7.70 -1.79
C LEU A 181 8.89 6.62 -0.73
N PHE A 182 8.64 5.40 -1.16
CA PHE A 182 8.44 4.28 -0.25
C PHE A 182 9.71 3.95 0.54
N SER A 183 10.87 3.85 -0.12
CA SER A 183 12.12 3.46 0.54
C SER A 183 12.62 4.49 1.54
N LYS A 184 12.48 5.80 1.23
CA LYS A 184 13.02 6.87 2.06
C LYS A 184 12.03 7.41 3.10
N TYR A 185 10.76 7.52 2.72
CA TYR A 185 9.74 8.19 3.53
C TYR A 185 8.63 7.26 4.02
N LEU A 186 8.66 5.97 3.66
CA LEU A 186 7.58 5.01 3.90
C LEU A 186 6.21 5.53 3.42
N CYS A 187 6.23 6.37 2.38
CA CYS A 187 5.03 6.96 1.80
C CYS A 187 4.48 6.03 0.71
N LEU A 188 3.24 5.57 0.91
CA LEU A 188 2.56 4.69 -0.04
C LEU A 188 1.93 5.53 -1.16
N THR A 189 2.35 5.30 -2.40
CA THR A 189 1.79 5.90 -3.60
C THR A 189 1.14 4.83 -4.48
N ASN A 190 0.06 5.18 -5.15
CA ASN A 190 -0.63 4.28 -6.07
C ASN A 190 -0.18 4.55 -7.52
N TRP A 191 0.90 3.87 -7.93
CA TRP A 191 1.46 3.98 -9.27
C TRP A 191 0.59 3.34 -10.38
N SER A 192 -0.37 2.47 -10.00
CA SER A 192 -1.18 1.72 -10.96
C SER A 192 -2.06 2.64 -11.82
N TYR A 193 -2.70 3.63 -11.20
CA TYR A 193 -3.58 4.55 -11.94
C TYR A 193 -2.85 5.38 -12.99
N PRO A 194 -1.72 6.06 -12.68
CA PRO A 194 -0.97 6.80 -13.70
C PRO A 194 -0.49 5.90 -14.85
N VAL A 195 -0.04 4.69 -14.55
CA VAL A 195 0.44 3.74 -15.58
C VAL A 195 -0.69 3.29 -16.50
N ILE A 196 -1.84 2.87 -15.93
CA ILE A 196 -2.99 2.41 -16.73
C ILE A 196 -3.54 3.55 -17.60
N MET A 197 -3.74 4.73 -17.02
CA MET A 197 -4.25 5.89 -17.75
C MET A 197 -3.26 6.34 -18.84
N GLY A 198 -1.97 6.36 -18.53
CA GLY A 198 -0.92 6.62 -19.51
C GLY A 198 -0.94 5.62 -20.67
N PHE A 199 -1.12 4.33 -20.40
CA PHE A 199 -1.22 3.31 -21.43
C PHE A 199 -2.44 3.49 -22.33
N ILE A 200 -3.61 3.80 -21.76
CA ILE A 200 -4.85 4.02 -22.52
C ILE A 200 -4.68 5.23 -23.46
N VAL A 201 -4.20 6.36 -22.95
CA VAL A 201 -4.01 7.57 -23.75
C VAL A 201 -2.93 7.37 -24.82
N PHE A 202 -1.82 6.73 -24.47
CA PHE A 202 -0.77 6.38 -25.41
C PHE A 202 -1.29 5.51 -26.56
N SER A 203 -2.01 4.43 -26.26
CA SER A 203 -2.57 3.52 -27.25
C SER A 203 -3.52 4.26 -28.20
N HIS A 204 -4.36 5.14 -27.68
CA HIS A 204 -5.27 5.94 -28.49
C HIS A 204 -4.53 6.89 -29.44
N LEU A 205 -3.50 7.57 -28.93
CA LEU A 205 -2.71 8.52 -29.73
C LEU A 205 -1.88 7.82 -30.81
N ILE A 206 -1.27 6.66 -30.50
CA ILE A 206 -0.55 5.85 -31.50
C ILE A 206 -1.49 5.38 -32.59
N TYR A 207 -2.66 4.89 -32.24
CA TYR A 207 -3.67 4.48 -33.21
C TYR A 207 -4.05 5.63 -34.18
N ASN A 208 -4.31 6.81 -33.65
CA ASN A 208 -4.60 7.98 -34.46
C ASN A 208 -3.43 8.40 -35.36
N ASN A 209 -2.20 8.34 -34.84
CA ASN A 209 -1.01 8.61 -35.64
C ASN A 209 -0.87 7.60 -36.80
N PHE A 210 -1.07 6.31 -36.51
CA PHE A 210 -1.01 5.26 -37.53
C PHE A 210 -2.03 5.50 -38.65
N ILE A 211 -3.28 5.81 -38.32
CA ILE A 211 -4.31 6.13 -39.33
C ILE A 211 -3.91 7.36 -40.13
N ARG A 212 -3.41 8.41 -39.49
CA ARG A 212 -2.97 9.63 -40.17
C ARG A 212 -1.83 9.37 -41.13
N GLU A 213 -0.81 8.64 -40.74
CA GLU A 213 0.32 8.30 -41.59
C GLU A 213 -0.12 7.44 -42.80
N ASN A 214 -1.01 6.46 -42.58
CA ASN A 214 -1.52 5.64 -43.66
C ASN A 214 -2.36 6.44 -44.67
N ARG A 215 -3.21 7.38 -44.21
CA ARG A 215 -3.96 8.27 -45.07
C ARG A 215 -3.06 9.16 -45.91
N LEU A 216 -2.01 9.73 -45.30
CA LEU A 216 -1.01 10.53 -46.02
C LEU A 216 -0.29 9.73 -47.11
N LYS A 217 0.16 8.49 -46.79
CA LYS A 217 0.80 7.59 -47.77
C LYS A 217 -0.13 7.29 -48.95
N LEU A 218 -1.41 7.00 -48.68
CA LEU A 218 -2.40 6.75 -49.71
C LEU A 218 -2.69 7.98 -50.57
N GLN A 219 -2.75 9.16 -49.99
CA GLN A 219 -2.92 10.43 -50.73
C GLN A 219 -1.73 10.69 -51.67
N ILE A 220 -0.51 10.54 -51.16
CA ILE A 220 0.71 10.69 -51.94
C ILE A 220 0.72 9.69 -53.10
N LYS A 221 0.41 8.42 -52.82
CA LYS A 221 0.37 7.39 -53.85
C LYS A 221 -0.66 7.74 -54.97
N LYS A 222 -1.88 8.17 -54.59
CA LYS A 222 -2.91 8.60 -55.56
C LYS A 222 -2.47 9.81 -56.39
N GLN A 223 -1.75 10.76 -55.82
CA GLN A 223 -1.19 11.91 -56.56
C GLN A 223 -0.14 11.46 -57.59
N PHE A 224 0.76 10.53 -57.21
CA PHE A 224 1.74 9.98 -58.14
C PHE A 224 1.12 9.15 -59.23
N GLU A 225 0.09 8.32 -58.95
CA GLU A 225 -0.65 7.52 -59.95
C GLU A 225 -1.33 8.44 -60.98
N HIS A 226 -1.67 9.68 -60.66
CA HIS A 226 -2.27 10.63 -61.57
C HIS A 226 -1.24 11.28 -62.54
N TYR A 227 0.06 11.34 -62.14
CA TYR A 227 1.14 11.91 -62.94
C TYR A 227 1.94 10.87 -63.74
N LEU A 228 1.86 9.60 -63.36
CA LEU A 228 2.56 8.53 -64.05
C LEU A 228 1.59 7.77 -64.98
N SER A 229 1.99 7.63 -66.25
CA SER A 229 1.24 6.81 -67.23
C SER A 229 1.07 5.39 -66.67
N PRO A 230 -0.09 4.72 -66.93
CA PRO A 230 -0.36 3.36 -66.42
C PRO A 230 0.68 2.30 -66.77
N ASP A 231 1.52 2.54 -67.77
CA ASP A 231 2.55 1.59 -68.23
C ASP A 231 3.84 1.58 -67.42
N MET A 232 4.03 2.53 -66.48
CA MET A 232 5.24 2.61 -65.62
C MET A 232 5.04 2.11 -64.16
N VAL A 233 3.89 1.60 -63.83
CA VAL A 233 3.53 1.13 -62.47
C VAL A 233 3.38 -0.39 -62.39
N LYS A 234 3.98 -1.14 -63.30
CA LYS A 234 4.07 -2.61 -63.21
C LYS A 234 5.32 -3.07 -62.51
#